data_5781c425406e5ccdf60d91d57680eae8
#
_entry.id   5781c425406e5ccdf60d91d57680eae8
#
_cell.length_a   1.000
_cell.length_b   1.000
_cell.length_c   1.000
_cell.angle_alpha   90.00
_cell.angle_beta   90.00
_cell.angle_gamma   90.00
#
_symmetry.space_group_name_H-M   'P 1'
#
loop_
_entity.id
_entity.type
_entity.pdbx_description
1 polymer ?
#
loop_
_entity_poly.entity_id
_entity_poly.type
_entity_poly.pdbx_seq_one_letter_code
_entity_poly.pdbx_strand_id
1 'polypeptide(L)'
;MMVIGLSFIICHLSFSEAQAQPKKSRVQQMQQSQQQQKKQTTSSQGMTRRMQMSYPVALDMPEDVVWRRDIYREINLNDDANAGLYYPVQPQGKQLNLFTYIFKLAQNNYIPIYEYSVANDGNDDFSDAAKVKLKTVLDDRHIFYEEQDGKLKVDNSDIPSAEVMKYYLKERAYYDQSNATFHIKPLALCPIMMREDDFGGEATQYPLFWVKYSDLEPFLSRQTVMTSNVNNAAVMSMDDYFTLNKYKGKIYKTNNMLGKTLAQIAGGDSAKLSDEQKRIEAELEAFKNNIFGDQQKKDSLDSIANANPANVKAAKKARKERTKTEKASRRTKSSSSSSSSSSAARVSVRRQRH
;
A
#
# COMPACT_ATOMS: atom_id res chain seq x y z
N MET A 1 -60.85 -51.94 -40.29
CA MET A 1 -61.64 -51.22 -39.28
C MET A 1 -60.91 -49.93 -38.90
N MET A 2 -61.35 -48.84 -39.45
CA MET A 2 -60.79 -47.50 -39.18
C MET A 2 -61.51 -46.88 -38.00
N VAL A 3 -60.76 -46.43 -36.98
CA VAL A 3 -61.34 -45.60 -35.92
C VAL A 3 -60.61 -44.25 -35.98
N ILE A 4 -61.36 -43.26 -36.38
CA ILE A 4 -60.98 -41.86 -36.50
C ILE A 4 -61.08 -41.23 -35.10
N GLY A 5 -59.96 -40.82 -34.55
CA GLY A 5 -59.86 -40.05 -33.31
C GLY A 5 -59.94 -38.53 -33.57
N LEU A 6 -61.02 -37.94 -33.10
CA LEU A 6 -61.33 -36.51 -33.21
C LEU A 6 -60.48 -35.74 -32.17
N SER A 7 -59.53 -34.92 -32.66
CA SER A 7 -58.71 -34.08 -31.78
C SER A 7 -59.43 -32.75 -31.51
N PHE A 8 -59.81 -32.53 -30.27
CA PHE A 8 -60.37 -31.26 -29.77
C PHE A 8 -59.22 -30.28 -29.49
N ILE A 9 -59.07 -29.24 -30.25
CA ILE A 9 -58.23 -28.11 -29.99
C ILE A 9 -58.96 -27.17 -29.04
N ILE A 10 -58.60 -27.15 -27.78
CA ILE A 10 -59.07 -26.15 -26.83
C ILE A 10 -58.12 -24.96 -26.90
N CYS A 11 -58.61 -23.86 -27.50
CA CYS A 11 -57.96 -22.54 -27.42
C CYS A 11 -58.14 -21.98 -26.01
N HIS A 12 -57.09 -22.04 -25.21
CA HIS A 12 -57.05 -21.26 -23.97
C HIS A 12 -56.72 -19.79 -24.32
N LEU A 13 -57.74 -18.95 -24.25
CA LEU A 13 -57.58 -17.49 -24.17
C LEU A 13 -57.04 -17.16 -22.77
N SER A 14 -55.76 -16.95 -22.66
CA SER A 14 -55.17 -16.40 -21.46
C SER A 14 -55.50 -14.91 -21.34
N PHE A 15 -56.45 -14.59 -20.50
CA PHE A 15 -56.64 -13.24 -19.98
C PHE A 15 -55.43 -12.89 -19.12
N SER A 16 -54.58 -12.00 -19.61
CA SER A 16 -53.53 -11.38 -18.79
C SER A 16 -54.19 -10.30 -17.93
N GLU A 17 -54.53 -10.65 -16.71
CA GLU A 17 -54.81 -9.67 -15.65
C GLU A 17 -53.56 -8.84 -15.43
N ALA A 18 -53.58 -7.59 -15.86
CA ALA A 18 -52.58 -6.59 -15.52
C ALA A 18 -52.77 -6.27 -14.02
N GLN A 19 -52.10 -7.03 -13.15
CA GLN A 19 -51.98 -6.66 -11.72
C GLN A 19 -51.14 -5.39 -11.65
N ALA A 20 -51.80 -4.28 -11.36
CA ALA A 20 -51.15 -3.04 -10.99
C ALA A 20 -50.31 -3.26 -9.72
N GLN A 21 -49.00 -3.36 -9.84
CA GLN A 21 -48.10 -3.46 -8.69
C GLN A 21 -48.31 -2.24 -7.78
N PRO A 22 -48.52 -2.43 -6.48
CA PRO A 22 -48.68 -1.32 -5.56
C PRO A 22 -47.41 -0.51 -5.53
N LYS A 23 -47.48 0.81 -5.80
CA LYS A 23 -46.35 1.73 -5.74
C LYS A 23 -45.73 1.60 -4.36
N LYS A 24 -44.52 1.10 -4.29
CA LYS A 24 -43.72 0.97 -3.06
C LYS A 24 -43.68 2.31 -2.34
N SER A 25 -43.97 2.30 -1.04
CA SER A 25 -43.98 3.52 -0.24
C SER A 25 -42.60 4.18 -0.23
N ARG A 26 -42.55 5.50 -0.12
CA ARG A 26 -41.29 6.29 -0.09
C ARG A 26 -40.33 5.78 0.99
N VAL A 27 -40.83 5.22 2.05
CA VAL A 27 -40.06 4.60 3.15
C VAL A 27 -39.40 3.30 2.67
N GLN A 28 -40.09 2.46 1.90
CA GLN A 28 -39.54 1.22 1.35
C GLN A 28 -38.50 1.50 0.24
N GLN A 29 -38.66 2.57 -0.52
CA GLN A 29 -37.63 3.02 -1.48
C GLN A 29 -36.39 3.55 -0.76
N MET A 30 -36.54 4.30 0.35
CA MET A 30 -35.41 4.74 1.18
C MET A 30 -34.70 3.56 1.84
N GLN A 31 -35.42 2.57 2.31
CA GLN A 31 -34.82 1.36 2.90
C GLN A 31 -34.11 0.50 1.86
N GLN A 32 -34.63 0.41 0.63
CA GLN A 32 -33.94 -0.31 -0.47
C GLN A 32 -32.70 0.45 -0.96
N SER A 33 -32.75 1.78 -1.05
CA SER A 33 -31.57 2.56 -1.39
C SER A 33 -30.50 2.52 -0.30
N GLN A 34 -30.90 2.49 0.97
CA GLN A 34 -29.95 2.27 2.09
C GLN A 34 -29.37 0.84 2.11
N GLN A 35 -30.14 -0.17 1.72
CA GLN A 35 -29.64 -1.54 1.60
C GLN A 35 -28.76 -1.73 0.36
N GLN A 36 -29.03 -1.02 -0.74
CA GLN A 36 -28.14 -1.01 -1.91
C GLN A 36 -26.86 -0.23 -1.66
N GLN A 37 -26.91 0.90 -0.94
CA GLN A 37 -25.71 1.58 -0.48
C GLN A 37 -24.91 0.72 0.51
N LYS A 38 -25.56 -0.03 1.39
CA LYS A 38 -24.90 -0.99 2.28
C LYS A 38 -24.23 -2.15 1.51
N LYS A 39 -24.76 -2.57 0.36
CA LYS A 39 -24.15 -3.61 -0.47
C LYS A 39 -23.00 -3.08 -1.35
N GLN A 40 -23.02 -1.80 -1.73
CA GLN A 40 -21.89 -1.18 -2.45
C GLN A 40 -20.71 -0.77 -1.56
N THR A 41 -20.95 -0.60 -0.23
CA THR A 41 -19.87 -0.32 0.72
C THR A 41 -19.16 -1.57 1.25
N THR A 42 -19.50 -2.77 0.79
CA THR A 42 -18.83 -4.01 1.20
C THR A 42 -17.62 -4.39 0.35
N SER A 43 -17.19 -3.56 -0.60
CA SER A 43 -15.97 -3.83 -1.39
C SER A 43 -14.68 -3.22 -0.81
N SER A 44 -14.73 -2.39 0.22
CA SER A 44 -13.56 -2.03 1.03
C SER A 44 -13.46 -3.01 2.21
N GLN A 45 -13.20 -4.27 1.88
CA GLN A 45 -13.08 -5.33 2.87
C GLN A 45 -11.81 -5.11 3.68
N GLY A 46 -11.97 -4.73 4.93
CA GLY A 46 -10.89 -4.79 5.89
C GLY A 46 -10.68 -3.54 6.74
N MET A 47 -10.99 -2.35 6.24
CA MET A 47 -10.77 -1.13 6.99
C MET A 47 -11.89 -0.86 8.00
N THR A 48 -11.51 -0.44 9.20
CA THR A 48 -12.49 0.03 10.17
C THR A 48 -13.19 1.28 9.65
N ARG A 49 -14.48 1.49 9.98
CA ARG A 49 -15.22 2.68 9.56
C ARG A 49 -14.54 3.99 10.00
N ARG A 50 -13.86 3.95 11.14
CA ARG A 50 -13.07 5.08 11.64
C ARG A 50 -11.86 5.37 10.76
N MET A 51 -11.20 4.33 10.29
CA MET A 51 -10.08 4.40 9.38
C MET A 51 -10.49 4.96 8.01
N GLN A 52 -11.59 4.49 7.45
CA GLN A 52 -12.14 4.99 6.19
C GLN A 52 -12.49 6.48 6.26
N MET A 53 -12.95 6.97 7.41
CA MET A 53 -13.24 8.41 7.60
C MET A 53 -11.97 9.24 7.79
N SER A 54 -10.96 8.69 8.46
CA SER A 54 -9.69 9.40 8.72
C SER A 54 -8.72 9.31 7.53
N TYR A 55 -8.81 8.23 6.75
CA TYR A 55 -7.90 7.91 5.63
C TYR A 55 -8.70 7.40 4.43
N PRO A 56 -9.48 8.26 3.77
CA PRO A 56 -10.33 7.86 2.64
C PRO A 56 -9.56 7.31 1.45
N VAL A 57 -8.25 7.31 1.51
CA VAL A 57 -7.32 7.08 0.40
C VAL A 57 -6.59 5.75 0.47
N ALA A 58 -6.81 4.93 1.49
CA ALA A 58 -6.30 3.55 1.48
C ALA A 58 -7.04 2.65 0.46
N LEU A 59 -7.91 3.25 -0.35
CA LEU A 59 -8.53 2.63 -1.50
C LEU A 59 -7.51 2.39 -2.62
N ASP A 60 -7.90 1.74 -3.68
CA ASP A 60 -7.02 1.40 -4.78
C ASP A 60 -6.29 2.63 -5.33
N MET A 61 -5.03 2.40 -5.73
CA MET A 61 -4.22 3.46 -6.31
C MET A 61 -4.86 3.93 -7.62
N PRO A 62 -5.07 5.24 -7.83
CA PRO A 62 -5.59 5.79 -9.08
C PRO A 62 -4.72 5.38 -10.26
N GLU A 63 -5.30 5.20 -11.44
CA GLU A 63 -4.56 4.87 -12.66
C GLU A 63 -3.64 6.03 -13.09
N ASP A 64 -4.04 7.28 -12.85
CA ASP A 64 -3.31 8.50 -13.22
C ASP A 64 -2.34 8.98 -12.13
N VAL A 65 -1.40 8.14 -11.76
CA VAL A 65 -0.36 8.52 -10.80
C VAL A 65 0.81 9.19 -11.52
N VAL A 66 1.00 10.48 -11.27
CA VAL A 66 2.10 11.28 -11.87
C VAL A 66 3.47 10.90 -11.31
N TRP A 67 3.53 10.52 -10.06
CA TRP A 67 4.77 10.11 -9.41
C TRP A 67 4.54 8.92 -8.50
N ARG A 68 5.39 7.91 -8.65
CA ARG A 68 5.42 6.72 -7.82
C ARG A 68 6.84 6.21 -7.65
N ARG A 69 7.13 5.65 -6.49
CA ARG A 69 8.40 4.99 -6.18
C ARG A 69 8.15 3.74 -5.36
N ASP A 70 8.63 2.60 -5.82
CA ASP A 70 8.59 1.37 -5.05
C ASP A 70 9.82 1.31 -4.14
N ILE A 71 9.58 1.02 -2.87
CA ILE A 71 10.56 1.01 -1.79
C ILE A 71 10.47 -0.34 -1.09
N TYR A 72 11.62 -0.89 -0.77
CA TYR A 72 11.71 -2.12 -0.02
C TYR A 72 12.37 -1.83 1.31
N ARG A 73 11.67 -2.14 2.38
CA ARG A 73 12.07 -1.83 3.74
C ARG A 73 12.28 -3.13 4.54
N GLU A 74 13.37 -3.21 5.28
CA GLU A 74 13.60 -4.26 6.26
C GLU A 74 13.04 -3.81 7.60
N ILE A 75 12.05 -4.53 8.11
CA ILE A 75 11.42 -4.31 9.41
C ILE A 75 12.05 -5.30 10.40
N ASN A 76 12.67 -4.79 11.44
CA ASN A 76 13.22 -5.61 12.52
C ASN A 76 12.22 -5.67 13.68
N LEU A 77 11.82 -6.87 14.09
CA LEU A 77 10.85 -7.09 15.16
C LEU A 77 11.42 -6.91 16.56
N ASN A 78 12.76 -6.84 16.69
CA ASN A 78 13.42 -6.52 17.95
C ASN A 78 13.31 -5.04 18.31
N ASP A 79 12.90 -4.19 17.36
CA ASP A 79 12.64 -2.78 17.62
C ASP A 79 11.32 -2.61 18.36
N ASP A 80 11.29 -1.82 19.44
CA ASP A 80 10.09 -1.58 20.27
C ASP A 80 8.86 -1.18 19.45
N ALA A 81 9.05 -0.39 18.39
CA ALA A 81 7.95 0.04 17.53
C ALA A 81 7.28 -1.14 16.80
N ASN A 82 8.03 -2.21 16.53
CA ASN A 82 7.59 -3.37 15.75
C ASN A 82 7.29 -4.59 16.63
N ALA A 83 7.67 -4.54 17.93
CA ALA A 83 7.56 -5.66 18.85
C ALA A 83 6.14 -6.26 18.93
N GLY A 84 5.11 -5.44 18.73
CA GLY A 84 3.73 -5.89 18.70
C GLY A 84 3.42 -6.89 17.57
N LEU A 85 4.18 -6.89 16.47
CA LEU A 85 4.03 -7.85 15.39
C LEU A 85 4.64 -9.23 15.73
N TYR A 86 5.63 -9.25 16.62
CA TYR A 86 6.29 -10.45 17.10
C TYR A 86 5.55 -11.12 18.26
N TYR A 87 4.89 -10.34 19.10
CA TYR A 87 4.16 -10.82 20.26
C TYR A 87 2.70 -11.19 19.90
N PRO A 88 2.16 -12.31 20.44
CA PRO A 88 2.84 -13.33 21.24
C PRO A 88 3.62 -14.33 20.36
N VAL A 89 4.82 -14.75 20.81
CA VAL A 89 5.66 -15.71 20.07
C VAL A 89 4.94 -17.04 19.86
N GLN A 90 4.25 -17.49 20.90
CA GLN A 90 3.34 -18.66 20.81
C GLN A 90 1.90 -18.23 20.87
N PRO A 91 1.00 -18.90 20.14
CA PRO A 91 -0.42 -18.58 20.14
C PRO A 91 -1.02 -18.52 21.54
N GLN A 92 -1.67 -17.42 21.91
CA GLN A 92 -2.38 -17.25 23.17
C GLN A 92 -3.87 -17.05 22.91
N GLY A 93 -4.63 -18.15 22.99
CA GLY A 93 -6.04 -18.13 22.65
C GLY A 93 -6.28 -17.76 21.18
N LYS A 94 -6.86 -16.58 20.95
CA LYS A 94 -7.12 -16.04 19.59
C LYS A 94 -6.03 -15.09 19.10
N GLN A 95 -5.11 -14.69 19.97
CA GLN A 95 -4.01 -13.81 19.57
C GLN A 95 -2.89 -14.64 18.94
N LEU A 96 -2.49 -14.21 17.76
CA LEU A 96 -1.41 -14.76 16.96
C LEU A 96 -0.47 -13.63 16.59
N ASN A 97 0.83 -13.91 16.53
CA ASN A 97 1.76 -12.98 15.91
C ASN A 97 1.57 -12.95 14.38
N LEU A 98 2.15 -11.97 13.74
CA LEU A 98 2.00 -11.77 12.30
C LEU A 98 2.44 -13.00 11.51
N PHE A 99 3.58 -13.61 11.84
CA PHE A 99 4.10 -14.77 11.11
C PHE A 99 3.20 -15.99 11.26
N THR A 100 2.86 -16.37 12.49
CA THR A 100 1.97 -17.52 12.73
C THR A 100 0.64 -17.34 12.02
N TYR A 101 0.14 -16.11 11.96
CA TYR A 101 -1.12 -15.82 11.29
C TYR A 101 -1.00 -16.00 9.77
N ILE A 102 0.01 -15.39 9.13
CA ILE A 102 0.29 -15.56 7.70
C ILE A 102 0.53 -17.04 7.37
N PHE A 103 1.31 -17.74 8.18
CA PHE A 103 1.61 -19.15 7.99
C PHE A 103 0.35 -20.02 8.00
N LYS A 104 -0.54 -19.82 8.97
CA LYS A 104 -1.82 -20.54 9.04
C LYS A 104 -2.75 -20.23 7.87
N LEU A 105 -2.76 -19.01 7.39
CA LEU A 105 -3.52 -18.66 6.18
C LEU A 105 -2.98 -19.36 4.94
N ALA A 106 -1.65 -19.42 4.79
CA ALA A 106 -0.99 -20.16 3.72
C ALA A 106 -1.22 -21.67 3.83
N GLN A 107 -1.12 -22.25 5.04
CA GLN A 107 -1.37 -23.66 5.32
C GLN A 107 -2.78 -24.10 4.90
N ASN A 108 -3.76 -23.24 5.13
CA ASN A 108 -5.16 -23.49 4.76
C ASN A 108 -5.48 -23.07 3.32
N ASN A 109 -4.50 -22.64 2.53
CA ASN A 109 -4.64 -22.14 1.16
C ASN A 109 -5.63 -20.94 1.04
N TYR A 110 -5.76 -20.13 2.09
CA TYR A 110 -6.56 -18.90 2.04
C TYR A 110 -5.87 -17.77 1.28
N ILE A 111 -4.54 -17.81 1.24
CA ILE A 111 -3.70 -16.83 0.56
C ILE A 111 -2.68 -17.53 -0.34
N PRO A 112 -2.42 -17.03 -1.55
CA PRO A 112 -1.32 -17.49 -2.38
C PRO A 112 0.02 -16.99 -1.83
N ILE A 113 1.04 -17.82 -1.93
CA ILE A 113 2.42 -17.48 -1.62
C ILE A 113 3.27 -17.52 -2.88
N TYR A 114 4.27 -16.64 -2.96
CA TYR A 114 5.14 -16.47 -4.12
C TYR A 114 6.59 -16.71 -3.72
N GLU A 115 7.37 -17.22 -4.65
CA GLU A 115 8.77 -17.54 -4.41
C GLU A 115 9.60 -16.27 -4.13
N TYR A 116 10.51 -16.36 -3.17
CA TYR A 116 11.58 -15.39 -3.00
C TYR A 116 12.77 -15.81 -3.85
N SER A 117 12.92 -15.23 -5.02
CA SER A 117 14.02 -15.59 -5.94
C SER A 117 15.29 -14.80 -5.64
N VAL A 118 16.32 -15.52 -5.19
CA VAL A 118 17.66 -14.94 -4.99
C VAL A 118 18.32 -14.65 -6.34
N ALA A 119 18.03 -15.46 -7.38
CA ALA A 119 18.60 -15.32 -8.71
C ALA A 119 18.24 -13.99 -9.39
N ASN A 120 17.10 -13.40 -9.04
CA ASN A 120 16.62 -12.12 -9.55
C ASN A 120 16.94 -10.93 -8.61
N ASP A 121 18.01 -11.01 -7.82
CA ASP A 121 18.38 -10.01 -6.81
C ASP A 121 17.23 -9.68 -5.83
N GLY A 122 16.42 -10.68 -5.48
CA GLY A 122 15.24 -10.51 -4.63
C GLY A 122 14.13 -9.70 -5.32
N ASN A 123 14.13 -9.61 -6.66
CA ASN A 123 12.99 -9.05 -7.37
C ASN A 123 11.78 -9.94 -7.13
N ASP A 124 10.73 -9.30 -6.67
CA ASP A 124 9.45 -9.93 -6.46
C ASP A 124 8.74 -10.16 -7.80
N ASP A 125 8.43 -11.39 -8.08
CA ASP A 125 7.53 -11.81 -9.14
C ASP A 125 6.22 -12.29 -8.52
N PHE A 126 5.13 -11.65 -8.88
CA PHE A 126 3.78 -12.00 -8.44
C PHE A 126 2.93 -12.62 -9.55
N SER A 127 3.59 -13.16 -10.58
CA SER A 127 2.91 -13.91 -11.64
C SER A 127 2.39 -15.25 -11.12
N ASP A 128 1.49 -15.87 -11.87
CA ASP A 128 1.01 -17.21 -11.51
C ASP A 128 2.10 -18.27 -11.59
N ALA A 129 3.13 -18.03 -12.38
CA ALA A 129 4.29 -18.93 -12.51
C ALA A 129 5.19 -18.90 -11.25
N ALA A 130 5.22 -17.79 -10.51
CA ALA A 130 6.00 -17.63 -9.30
C ALA A 130 5.26 -18.11 -8.03
N LYS A 131 4.03 -18.63 -8.17
CA LYS A 131 3.31 -19.23 -7.05
C LYS A 131 3.97 -20.50 -6.59
N VAL A 132 4.22 -20.61 -5.29
CA VAL A 132 4.86 -21.76 -4.66
C VAL A 132 3.86 -22.45 -3.71
N LYS A 133 3.99 -23.76 -3.61
CA LYS A 133 3.24 -24.51 -2.59
C LYS A 133 3.96 -24.41 -1.25
N LEU A 134 3.19 -24.26 -0.16
CA LEU A 134 3.77 -24.20 1.18
C LEU A 134 4.65 -25.43 1.49
N LYS A 135 4.28 -26.62 0.99
CA LYS A 135 5.07 -27.85 1.13
C LYS A 135 6.52 -27.66 0.68
N THR A 136 6.75 -27.05 -0.47
CA THR A 136 8.11 -26.79 -0.98
C THR A 136 8.91 -25.90 -0.01
N VAL A 137 8.27 -24.85 0.54
CA VAL A 137 8.92 -23.98 1.52
C VAL A 137 9.27 -24.72 2.81
N LEU A 138 8.38 -25.63 3.26
CA LEU A 138 8.61 -26.45 4.45
C LEU A 138 9.78 -27.41 4.25
N ASP A 139 9.82 -28.08 3.09
CA ASP A 139 10.90 -29.02 2.72
C ASP A 139 12.25 -28.28 2.60
N ASP A 140 12.29 -27.13 1.94
CA ASP A 140 13.49 -26.31 1.75
C ASP A 140 14.06 -25.75 3.08
N ARG A 141 13.20 -25.51 4.05
CA ARG A 141 13.57 -24.93 5.35
C ARG A 141 13.61 -25.94 6.48
N HIS A 142 13.41 -27.23 6.16
CA HIS A 142 13.40 -28.32 7.13
C HIS A 142 12.43 -28.10 8.30
N ILE A 143 11.21 -27.59 7.97
CA ILE A 143 10.14 -27.40 8.94
C ILE A 143 9.31 -28.68 8.97
N PHE A 144 9.13 -29.26 10.16
CA PHE A 144 8.37 -30.50 10.31
C PHE A 144 6.89 -30.29 10.01
N TYR A 145 6.30 -31.21 9.26
CA TYR A 145 4.87 -31.22 8.97
C TYR A 145 4.35 -32.64 8.83
N GLU A 146 3.06 -32.81 9.08
CA GLU A 146 2.33 -34.05 8.81
C GLU A 146 1.39 -33.83 7.61
N GLU A 147 1.21 -34.87 6.83
CA GLU A 147 0.23 -34.86 5.75
C GLU A 147 -0.94 -35.77 6.14
N GLN A 148 -2.11 -35.20 6.42
CA GLN A 148 -3.33 -35.92 6.78
C GLN A 148 -4.42 -35.55 5.75
N ASP A 149 -4.98 -36.59 5.09
CA ASP A 149 -6.05 -36.45 4.09
C ASP A 149 -5.70 -35.43 2.95
N GLY A 150 -4.43 -35.43 2.53
CA GLY A 150 -3.95 -34.50 1.49
C GLY A 150 -3.85 -33.03 1.94
N LYS A 151 -3.99 -32.77 3.24
CA LYS A 151 -3.79 -31.45 3.84
C LYS A 151 -2.52 -31.44 4.67
N LEU A 152 -1.77 -30.36 4.54
CA LEU A 152 -0.62 -30.10 5.39
C LEU A 152 -1.06 -29.70 6.79
N LYS A 153 -0.54 -30.36 7.78
CA LYS A 153 -0.76 -30.03 9.20
C LYS A 153 0.59 -29.76 9.85
N VAL A 154 0.76 -28.59 10.38
CA VAL A 154 1.93 -28.17 11.16
C VAL A 154 1.43 -27.79 12.54
N ASP A 155 2.00 -28.39 13.58
CA ASP A 155 1.64 -28.04 14.94
C ASP A 155 2.19 -26.64 15.30
N ASN A 156 1.55 -26.00 16.28
CA ASN A 156 1.95 -24.64 16.69
C ASN A 156 3.39 -24.60 17.23
N SER A 157 3.89 -25.71 17.79
CA SER A 157 5.27 -25.86 18.28
C SER A 157 6.30 -25.90 17.15
N ASP A 158 5.88 -26.40 15.97
CA ASP A 158 6.77 -26.63 14.83
C ASP A 158 6.79 -25.41 13.88
N ILE A 159 5.86 -24.46 14.08
CA ILE A 159 5.89 -23.20 13.37
C ILE A 159 7.05 -22.35 13.92
N PRO A 160 8.06 -21.98 13.10
CA PRO A 160 9.26 -21.28 13.55
C PRO A 160 9.01 -19.80 13.86
N SER A 161 7.99 -19.52 14.68
CA SER A 161 7.57 -18.16 15.00
C SER A 161 8.64 -17.37 15.76
N ALA A 162 9.46 -18.05 16.59
CA ALA A 162 10.56 -17.46 17.32
C ALA A 162 11.75 -17.10 16.42
N GLU A 163 11.93 -17.84 15.33
CA GLU A 163 13.04 -17.63 14.39
C GLU A 163 12.75 -16.47 13.39
N VAL A 164 11.48 -16.12 13.20
CA VAL A 164 11.11 -15.02 12.28
C VAL A 164 11.19 -13.69 13.02
N MET A 165 12.34 -13.05 12.90
CA MET A 165 12.64 -11.78 13.57
C MET A 165 12.63 -10.56 12.65
N LYS A 166 12.48 -10.75 11.36
CA LYS A 166 12.48 -9.67 10.37
C LYS A 166 11.45 -9.89 9.29
N TYR A 167 11.07 -8.79 8.63
CA TYR A 167 10.25 -8.81 7.42
C TYR A 167 10.86 -7.91 6.35
N TYR A 168 10.79 -8.35 5.10
CA TYR A 168 10.84 -7.40 3.99
C TYR A 168 9.43 -6.92 3.69
N LEU A 169 9.29 -5.61 3.63
CA LEU A 169 8.06 -4.94 3.22
C LEU A 169 8.33 -4.21 1.91
N LYS A 170 7.57 -4.56 0.87
CA LYS A 170 7.48 -3.76 -0.33
C LYS A 170 6.36 -2.74 -0.14
N GLU A 171 6.69 -1.48 -0.29
CA GLU A 171 5.77 -0.37 -0.19
C GLU A 171 5.85 0.50 -1.45
N ARG A 172 4.79 1.19 -1.76
CA ARG A 172 4.74 2.16 -2.85
C ARG A 172 4.40 3.52 -2.32
N ALA A 173 5.34 4.44 -2.48
CA ALA A 173 5.08 5.84 -2.29
C ALA A 173 4.54 6.43 -3.60
N TYR A 174 3.42 7.14 -3.56
CA TYR A 174 2.81 7.75 -4.73
C TYR A 174 2.13 9.06 -4.40
N TYR A 175 2.01 9.91 -5.41
CA TYR A 175 1.28 11.17 -5.34
C TYR A 175 -0.01 11.07 -6.12
N ASP A 176 -1.12 11.26 -5.40
CA ASP A 176 -2.45 11.34 -6.00
C ASP A 176 -2.73 12.80 -6.39
N GLN A 177 -2.79 13.04 -7.70
CA GLN A 177 -3.04 14.37 -8.24
C GLN A 177 -4.48 14.83 -8.01
N SER A 178 -5.43 13.92 -7.91
CA SER A 178 -6.85 14.24 -7.74
C SER A 178 -7.12 14.86 -6.38
N ASN A 179 -6.50 14.33 -5.34
CA ASN A 179 -6.63 14.78 -3.96
C ASN A 179 -5.45 15.64 -3.50
N ALA A 180 -4.42 15.79 -4.33
CA ALA A 180 -3.17 16.49 -4.01
C ALA A 180 -2.52 15.95 -2.72
N THR A 181 -2.50 14.62 -2.54
CA THR A 181 -2.02 13.95 -1.34
C THR A 181 -0.92 12.94 -1.64
N PHE A 182 -0.02 12.76 -0.67
CA PHE A 182 1.05 11.77 -0.73
C PHE A 182 0.68 10.57 0.13
N HIS A 183 0.85 9.39 -0.44
CA HIS A 183 0.51 8.13 0.20
C HIS A 183 1.65 7.15 0.13
N ILE A 184 1.74 6.30 1.16
CA ILE A 184 2.57 5.11 1.19
C ILE A 184 1.65 3.92 1.40
N LYS A 185 1.61 3.00 0.43
CA LYS A 185 0.77 1.80 0.46
C LYS A 185 1.64 0.55 0.55
N PRO A 186 1.42 -0.34 1.52
CA PRO A 186 2.06 -1.64 1.56
C PRO A 186 1.57 -2.48 0.38
N LEU A 187 2.49 -3.17 -0.31
CA LEU A 187 2.19 -4.01 -1.48
C LEU A 187 2.40 -5.49 -1.21
N ALA A 188 3.47 -5.83 -0.50
CA ALA A 188 3.80 -7.22 -0.20
C ALA A 188 4.66 -7.34 1.05
N LEU A 189 4.55 -8.47 1.72
CA LEU A 189 5.33 -8.86 2.89
C LEU A 189 6.09 -10.15 2.61
N CYS A 190 7.33 -10.23 3.11
CA CYS A 190 8.14 -11.45 3.10
C CYS A 190 8.72 -11.68 4.50
N PRO A 191 8.30 -12.71 5.23
CA PRO A 191 8.92 -13.08 6.49
C PRO A 191 10.34 -13.61 6.27
N ILE A 192 11.24 -13.25 7.17
CA ILE A 192 12.65 -13.65 7.16
C ILE A 192 12.93 -14.44 8.43
N MET A 193 13.31 -15.68 8.25
CA MET A 193 13.73 -16.57 9.32
C MET A 193 15.23 -16.37 9.57
N MET A 194 15.61 -16.29 10.84
CA MET A 194 16.99 -16.14 11.29
C MET A 194 17.42 -17.45 11.92
N ARG A 195 18.45 -18.09 11.38
CA ARG A 195 19.05 -19.28 11.98
C ARG A 195 20.54 -19.06 12.21
N GLU A 196 20.99 -19.43 13.38
CA GLU A 196 22.41 -19.50 13.67
C GLU A 196 22.98 -20.78 13.05
N ASP A 197 24.18 -20.69 12.51
CA ASP A 197 24.89 -21.86 12.01
C ASP A 197 25.34 -22.72 13.20
N ASP A 198 25.32 -24.04 13.06
CA ASP A 198 25.75 -25.00 14.08
C ASP A 198 27.21 -24.78 14.55
N PHE A 199 27.97 -23.99 13.84
CA PHE A 199 29.36 -23.63 14.13
C PHE A 199 29.52 -22.29 14.86
N GLY A 200 28.42 -21.64 15.32
CA GLY A 200 28.48 -20.41 16.10
C GLY A 200 28.83 -19.15 15.29
N GLY A 201 28.51 -19.14 14.01
CA GLY A 201 28.59 -17.97 13.13
C GLY A 201 27.46 -16.96 13.36
N GLU A 202 27.52 -15.84 12.63
CA GLU A 202 26.43 -14.87 12.63
C GLU A 202 25.15 -15.50 12.08
N ALA A 203 23.99 -15.15 12.68
CA ALA A 203 22.70 -15.66 12.24
C ALA A 203 22.43 -15.33 10.76
N THR A 204 22.23 -16.37 9.97
CA THR A 204 21.95 -16.24 8.53
C THR A 204 20.48 -15.94 8.30
N GLN A 205 20.21 -15.05 7.35
CA GLN A 205 18.85 -14.61 6.99
C GLN A 205 18.30 -15.49 5.87
N TYR A 206 17.15 -16.10 6.13
CA TYR A 206 16.43 -16.92 5.17
C TYR A 206 15.05 -16.31 4.87
N PRO A 207 14.92 -15.49 3.80
CA PRO A 207 13.60 -15.09 3.32
C PRO A 207 12.78 -16.33 2.94
N LEU A 208 11.52 -16.38 3.35
CA LEU A 208 10.70 -17.57 3.16
C LEU A 208 9.90 -17.49 1.86
N PHE A 209 9.00 -16.53 1.77
CA PHE A 209 8.11 -16.35 0.61
C PHE A 209 7.51 -14.94 0.62
N TRP A 210 7.10 -14.47 -0.54
CA TRP A 210 6.33 -13.25 -0.65
C TRP A 210 4.83 -13.52 -0.54
N VAL A 211 4.10 -12.58 0.07
CA VAL A 211 2.64 -12.55 0.10
C VAL A 211 2.18 -11.17 -0.32
N LYS A 212 1.21 -11.09 -1.23
CA LYS A 212 0.59 -9.81 -1.60
C LYS A 212 -0.19 -9.24 -0.43
N TYR A 213 -0.04 -7.95 -0.19
CA TYR A 213 -0.76 -7.29 0.89
C TYR A 213 -2.27 -7.27 0.65
N SER A 214 -2.71 -7.13 -0.60
CA SER A 214 -4.13 -7.20 -0.99
C SER A 214 -4.83 -8.49 -0.56
N ASP A 215 -4.09 -9.60 -0.56
CA ASP A 215 -4.63 -10.90 -0.17
C ASP A 215 -4.65 -11.06 1.36
N LEU A 216 -3.75 -10.35 2.05
CA LEU A 216 -3.65 -10.33 3.52
C LEU A 216 -4.63 -9.35 4.19
N GLU A 217 -4.89 -8.20 3.57
CA GLU A 217 -5.68 -7.10 4.12
C GLU A 217 -7.01 -7.55 4.79
N PRO A 218 -7.86 -8.39 4.15
CA PRO A 218 -9.12 -8.83 4.75
C PRO A 218 -8.95 -9.65 6.04
N PHE A 219 -7.80 -10.30 6.17
CA PHE A 219 -7.46 -11.11 7.34
C PHE A 219 -6.78 -10.27 8.43
N LEU A 220 -5.82 -9.41 8.06
CA LEU A 220 -5.10 -8.55 9.00
C LEU A 220 -6.02 -7.58 9.74
N SER A 221 -7.10 -7.14 9.10
CA SER A 221 -8.12 -6.30 9.75
C SER A 221 -8.84 -6.95 10.92
N ARG A 222 -8.83 -8.29 11.00
CA ARG A 222 -9.47 -9.07 12.05
C ARG A 222 -8.56 -9.40 13.23
N GLN A 223 -7.25 -9.26 13.03
CA GLN A 223 -6.25 -9.48 14.06
C GLN A 223 -5.80 -8.16 14.67
N THR A 224 -5.55 -8.17 15.96
CA THR A 224 -5.13 -6.98 16.69
C THR A 224 -3.68 -7.09 17.12
N VAL A 225 -2.99 -5.97 17.12
CA VAL A 225 -1.62 -5.81 17.57
C VAL A 225 -1.57 -4.80 18.72
N MET A 226 -0.76 -5.08 19.72
CA MET A 226 -0.46 -4.10 20.77
C MET A 226 0.52 -3.05 20.21
N THR A 227 0.24 -1.79 20.46
CA THR A 227 1.03 -0.66 19.94
C THR A 227 1.82 0.06 21.02
N SER A 228 1.75 -0.42 22.25
CA SER A 228 2.47 0.18 23.38
C SER A 228 2.89 -0.89 24.38
N ASN A 229 4.13 -0.83 24.82
CA ASN A 229 4.67 -1.67 25.89
C ASN A 229 4.23 -1.19 27.30
N VAL A 230 3.75 0.06 27.39
CA VAL A 230 3.34 0.69 28.66
C VAL A 230 1.82 0.61 28.88
N ASN A 231 1.07 0.64 27.79
CA ASN A 231 -0.39 0.63 27.84
C ASN A 231 -0.96 -0.54 27.03
N ASN A 232 -1.31 -1.62 27.69
CA ASN A 232 -1.87 -2.83 27.05
C ASN A 232 -3.26 -2.63 26.45
N ALA A 233 -3.96 -1.54 26.76
CA ALA A 233 -5.19 -1.15 26.12
C ALA A 233 -5.01 -0.44 24.76
N ALA A 234 -3.75 -0.07 24.43
CA ALA A 234 -3.43 0.52 23.14
C ALA A 234 -3.33 -0.57 22.07
N VAL A 235 -4.47 -0.95 21.50
CA VAL A 235 -4.62 -2.01 20.52
C VAL A 235 -5.18 -1.42 19.23
N MET A 236 -4.63 -1.85 18.08
CA MET A 236 -5.17 -1.55 16.75
C MET A 236 -5.22 -2.82 15.88
N SER A 237 -5.89 -2.78 14.75
CA SER A 237 -5.80 -3.90 13.82
C SER A 237 -4.41 -3.97 13.19
N MET A 238 -3.96 -5.16 12.79
CA MET A 238 -2.69 -5.30 12.08
C MET A 238 -2.71 -4.56 10.74
N ASP A 239 -3.86 -4.50 10.09
CA ASP A 239 -4.05 -3.73 8.87
C ASP A 239 -3.89 -2.23 9.11
N ASP A 240 -4.56 -1.68 10.15
CA ASP A 240 -4.39 -0.27 10.54
C ASP A 240 -2.93 0.07 10.85
N TYR A 241 -2.20 -0.87 11.46
CA TYR A 241 -0.79 -0.68 11.79
C TYR A 241 0.07 -0.47 10.55
N PHE A 242 -0.14 -1.27 9.50
CA PHE A 242 0.58 -1.12 8.23
C PHE A 242 0.10 0.09 7.43
N THR A 243 -1.20 0.31 7.32
CA THR A 243 -1.77 1.41 6.53
C THR A 243 -1.44 2.78 7.12
N LEU A 244 -1.36 2.90 8.45
CA LEU A 244 -0.92 4.10 9.16
C LEU A 244 0.61 4.28 9.17
N ASN A 245 1.36 3.37 8.58
CA ASN A 245 2.82 3.36 8.54
C ASN A 245 3.43 3.49 9.96
N LYS A 246 2.88 2.73 10.94
CA LYS A 246 3.38 2.72 12.32
C LYS A 246 4.66 1.93 12.50
N TYR A 247 5.00 1.06 11.55
CA TYR A 247 6.24 0.30 11.53
C TYR A 247 7.46 1.20 11.34
N LYS A 248 8.58 0.74 11.86
CA LYS A 248 9.90 1.31 11.59
C LYS A 248 10.76 0.28 10.87
N GLY A 249 11.49 0.72 9.88
CA GLY A 249 12.37 -0.18 9.14
C GLY A 249 13.35 0.60 8.28
N LYS A 250 14.46 -0.06 7.91
CA LYS A 250 15.51 0.53 7.08
C LYS A 250 15.26 0.21 5.61
N ILE A 251 15.41 1.19 4.73
CA ILE A 251 15.31 0.98 3.29
C ILE A 251 16.52 0.17 2.84
N TYR A 252 16.32 -1.00 2.24
CA TYR A 252 17.41 -1.81 1.71
C TYR A 252 17.50 -1.82 0.19
N LYS A 253 16.37 -1.50 -0.49
CA LYS A 253 16.28 -1.45 -1.95
C LYS A 253 15.24 -0.44 -2.39
N THR A 254 15.47 0.20 -3.50
CA THR A 254 14.45 0.96 -4.24
C THR A 254 14.42 0.47 -5.67
N ASN A 255 13.31 0.68 -6.36
CA ASN A 255 13.25 0.35 -7.77
C ASN A 255 14.25 1.21 -8.54
N ASN A 256 15.25 0.58 -9.14
CA ASN A 256 16.27 1.22 -9.96
C ASN A 256 16.52 0.39 -11.23
N MET A 257 17.06 1.01 -12.27
CA MET A 257 17.26 0.36 -13.57
C MET A 257 18.21 -0.83 -13.53
N LEU A 258 19.07 -0.90 -12.52
CA LEU A 258 20.05 -1.99 -12.36
C LEU A 258 19.54 -3.11 -11.45
N GLY A 259 18.37 -2.93 -10.80
CA GLY A 259 17.82 -3.90 -9.86
C GLY A 259 18.59 -4.07 -8.54
N LYS A 260 19.69 -3.31 -8.36
CA LYS A 260 20.63 -3.49 -7.25
C LYS A 260 20.06 -3.05 -5.91
N THR A 261 20.48 -3.74 -4.84
CA THR A 261 20.23 -3.31 -3.46
C THR A 261 21.11 -2.13 -3.09
N LEU A 262 20.74 -1.39 -2.04
CA LEU A 262 21.55 -0.27 -1.56
C LEU A 262 22.93 -0.74 -1.06
N ALA A 263 23.02 -1.93 -0.48
CA ALA A 263 24.30 -2.52 -0.07
C ALA A 263 25.23 -2.78 -1.26
N GLN A 264 24.68 -3.28 -2.37
CA GLN A 264 25.44 -3.47 -3.62
C GLN A 264 25.88 -2.14 -4.24
N ILE A 265 25.04 -1.10 -4.16
CA ILE A 265 25.39 0.26 -4.64
C ILE A 265 26.49 0.87 -3.76
N ALA A 266 26.40 0.69 -2.45
CA ALA A 266 27.40 1.18 -1.49
C ALA A 266 28.73 0.42 -1.53
N GLY A 267 28.80 -0.71 -2.27
CA GLY A 267 30.01 -1.53 -2.38
C GLY A 267 30.47 -2.17 -1.08
N GLY A 268 29.54 -2.46 -0.16
CA GLY A 268 29.82 -3.04 1.15
C GLY A 268 30.23 -2.02 2.23
N ASP A 269 30.31 -0.74 1.91
CA ASP A 269 30.62 0.33 2.88
C ASP A 269 29.37 0.69 3.70
N SER A 270 29.42 0.38 4.99
CA SER A 270 28.30 0.60 5.92
C SER A 270 27.95 2.09 6.09
N ALA A 271 28.94 2.98 6.05
CA ALA A 271 28.72 4.43 6.15
C ALA A 271 27.97 4.96 4.93
N LYS A 272 28.42 4.59 3.73
CA LYS A 272 27.75 4.96 2.48
C LYS A 272 26.34 4.40 2.39
N LEU A 273 26.14 3.16 2.87
CA LEU A 273 24.80 2.56 2.94
C LEU A 273 23.86 3.39 3.83
N SER A 274 24.33 3.76 5.03
CA SER A 274 23.54 4.58 5.96
C SER A 274 23.22 5.96 5.38
N ASP A 275 24.16 6.59 4.70
CA ASP A 275 23.97 7.92 4.10
C ASP A 275 22.99 7.85 2.93
N GLU A 276 23.05 6.79 2.13
CA GLU A 276 22.12 6.58 1.03
C GLU A 276 20.70 6.31 1.54
N GLN A 277 20.56 5.51 2.60
CA GLN A 277 19.27 5.29 3.28
C GLN A 277 18.67 6.62 3.77
N LYS A 278 19.44 7.42 4.48
CA LYS A 278 19.03 8.74 4.98
C LYS A 278 18.68 9.69 3.84
N ARG A 279 19.46 9.67 2.75
CA ARG A 279 19.19 10.49 1.55
C ARG A 279 17.81 10.17 0.96
N ILE A 280 17.52 8.88 0.80
CA ILE A 280 16.23 8.46 0.23
C ILE A 280 15.07 8.83 1.17
N GLU A 281 15.22 8.63 2.48
CA GLU A 281 14.19 9.01 3.45
C GLU A 281 13.97 10.53 3.46
N ALA A 282 15.05 11.31 3.42
CA ALA A 282 14.97 12.77 3.33
C ALA A 282 14.31 13.24 2.02
N GLU A 283 14.58 12.58 0.89
CA GLU A 283 13.91 12.87 -0.38
C GLU A 283 12.40 12.62 -0.30
N LEU A 284 11.97 11.51 0.31
CA LEU A 284 10.55 11.19 0.48
C LEU A 284 9.85 12.18 1.41
N GLU A 285 10.51 12.54 2.51
CA GLU A 285 9.98 13.51 3.45
C GLU A 285 9.91 14.92 2.83
N ALA A 286 10.96 15.33 2.14
CA ALA A 286 10.98 16.60 1.42
C ALA A 286 9.88 16.65 0.35
N PHE A 287 9.68 15.54 -0.39
CA PHE A 287 8.61 15.43 -1.36
C PHE A 287 7.23 15.57 -0.70
N LYS A 288 6.99 14.83 0.39
CA LYS A 288 5.76 14.90 1.17
C LYS A 288 5.47 16.32 1.68
N ASN A 289 6.48 17.02 2.19
CA ASN A 289 6.35 18.34 2.75
C ASN A 289 6.19 19.45 1.68
N ASN A 290 6.76 19.23 0.49
CA ASN A 290 6.78 20.23 -0.59
C ASN A 290 5.66 20.04 -1.64
N ILE A 291 4.74 19.10 -1.46
CA ILE A 291 3.62 18.86 -2.38
C ILE A 291 2.81 20.14 -2.62
N PHE A 292 2.54 20.92 -1.56
CA PHE A 292 1.84 22.20 -1.62
C PHE A 292 2.78 23.40 -1.83
N GLY A 293 4.06 23.15 -2.12
CA GLY A 293 5.10 24.15 -2.14
C GLY A 293 5.62 24.45 -0.73
N ASP A 294 6.73 25.18 -0.65
CA ASP A 294 7.35 25.56 0.60
C ASP A 294 6.46 26.55 1.36
N GLN A 295 5.72 26.04 2.35
CA GLN A 295 4.78 26.83 3.14
C GLN A 295 5.49 27.94 3.90
N GLN A 296 6.70 27.68 4.41
CA GLN A 296 7.50 28.70 5.11
C GLN A 296 7.88 29.86 4.17
N LYS A 297 8.19 29.57 2.91
CA LYS A 297 8.41 30.62 1.90
C LYS A 297 7.14 31.37 1.55
N LYS A 298 5.99 30.69 1.48
CA LYS A 298 4.70 31.34 1.27
C LYS A 298 4.37 32.25 2.43
N ASP A 299 4.47 31.76 3.66
CA ASP A 299 4.16 32.53 4.88
C ASP A 299 5.12 33.71 5.04
N SER A 300 6.40 33.55 4.70
CA SER A 300 7.37 34.64 4.66
C SER A 300 7.02 35.68 3.60
N LEU A 301 6.63 35.24 2.39
CA LEU A 301 6.22 36.15 1.32
C LEU A 301 4.91 36.85 1.65
N ASP A 302 3.95 36.17 2.24
CA ASP A 302 2.68 36.74 2.69
C ASP A 302 2.88 37.70 3.88
N SER A 303 3.80 37.38 4.79
CA SER A 303 4.20 38.28 5.89
C SER A 303 4.84 39.58 5.38
N ILE A 304 5.76 39.47 4.40
CA ILE A 304 6.38 40.63 3.75
C ILE A 304 5.32 41.45 2.97
N ALA A 305 4.40 40.77 2.29
CA ALA A 305 3.32 41.39 1.56
C ALA A 305 2.35 42.16 2.49
N ASN A 306 2.05 41.58 3.65
CA ASN A 306 1.16 42.20 4.65
C ASN A 306 1.82 43.33 5.44
N ALA A 307 3.15 43.29 5.60
CA ALA A 307 3.89 44.35 6.31
C ALA A 307 3.98 45.67 5.54
N ASN A 308 3.79 45.67 4.19
CA ASN A 308 3.89 46.89 3.37
C ASN A 308 2.72 47.00 2.35
N PRO A 309 1.57 47.55 2.74
CA PRO A 309 0.37 47.63 1.89
C PRO A 309 0.56 48.49 0.61
N ALA A 310 1.54 49.39 0.57
CA ALA A 310 1.89 50.13 -0.64
C ALA A 310 2.57 49.24 -1.71
N ASN A 311 3.40 48.28 -1.30
CA ASN A 311 4.07 47.35 -2.20
C ASN A 311 3.13 46.27 -2.74
N VAL A 312 2.06 45.94 -2.01
CA VAL A 312 1.05 44.97 -2.46
C VAL A 312 0.28 45.47 -3.68
N LYS A 313 -0.02 46.77 -3.74
CA LYS A 313 -0.68 47.37 -4.90
C LYS A 313 0.25 47.43 -6.12
N ALA A 314 1.54 47.71 -5.93
CA ALA A 314 2.54 47.70 -7.00
C ALA A 314 2.83 46.28 -7.52
N ALA A 315 2.94 45.28 -6.64
CA ALA A 315 3.15 43.86 -7.00
C ALA A 315 1.92 43.28 -7.71
N LYS A 316 0.70 43.60 -7.27
CA LYS A 316 -0.54 43.21 -7.97
C LYS A 316 -0.64 43.85 -9.36
N LYS A 317 -0.21 45.11 -9.51
CA LYS A 317 -0.21 45.78 -10.81
C LYS A 317 0.82 45.18 -11.77
N ALA A 318 2.04 44.91 -11.30
CA ALA A 318 3.09 44.25 -12.06
C ALA A 318 2.74 42.80 -12.45
N ARG A 319 2.05 42.05 -11.58
CA ARG A 319 1.55 40.71 -11.88
C ARG A 319 0.43 40.73 -12.92
N LYS A 320 -0.45 41.72 -12.87
CA LYS A 320 -1.53 41.90 -13.85
C LYS A 320 -1.01 42.30 -15.23
N GLU A 321 0.10 43.02 -15.28
CA GLU A 321 0.79 43.41 -16.52
C GLU A 321 1.59 42.23 -17.11
N ARG A 322 2.26 41.41 -16.28
CA ARG A 322 2.94 40.16 -16.73
C ARG A 322 1.96 39.15 -17.31
N THR A 323 0.80 38.94 -16.68
CA THR A 323 -0.23 38.05 -17.24
C THR A 323 -0.88 38.58 -18.52
N LYS A 324 -0.90 39.90 -18.74
CA LYS A 324 -1.34 40.49 -20.01
C LYS A 324 -0.31 40.32 -21.13
N THR A 325 0.99 40.49 -20.83
CA THR A 325 2.09 40.28 -21.78
C THR A 325 2.27 38.79 -22.14
N GLU A 326 2.12 37.86 -21.22
CA GLU A 326 2.14 36.44 -21.51
C GLU A 326 0.95 35.98 -22.35
N LYS A 327 -0.25 36.52 -22.14
CA LYS A 327 -1.43 36.28 -22.99
C LYS A 327 -1.27 36.89 -24.40
N ALA A 328 -0.61 38.01 -24.54
CA ALA A 328 -0.31 38.64 -25.84
C ALA A 328 0.76 37.86 -26.61
N SER A 329 1.81 37.41 -25.91
CA SER A 329 2.90 36.58 -26.48
C SER A 329 2.45 35.17 -26.93
N ARG A 330 1.45 34.58 -26.27
CA ARG A 330 0.85 33.31 -26.72
C ARG A 330 -0.01 33.42 -27.95
N ARG A 331 -0.54 34.60 -28.27
CA ARG A 331 -1.37 34.80 -29.48
C ARG A 331 -0.54 35.03 -30.74
N THR A 332 0.73 35.39 -30.64
CA THR A 332 1.62 35.65 -31.78
C THR A 332 2.58 34.49 -32.09
N LYS A 333 2.57 33.39 -31.34
CA LYS A 333 3.44 32.23 -31.55
C LYS A 333 2.72 31.00 -32.08
N SER A 334 1.73 31.16 -32.96
CA SER A 334 1.14 30.06 -33.71
C SER A 334 1.69 29.91 -35.13
N SER A 335 2.85 30.46 -35.43
CA SER A 335 3.54 30.19 -36.70
C SER A 335 5.03 30.36 -36.53
N SER A 336 5.73 29.32 -36.22
CA SER A 336 7.04 28.91 -36.74
C SER A 336 7.71 27.89 -35.79
N SER A 337 8.00 26.81 -36.43
CA SER A 337 8.72 25.66 -35.92
C SER A 337 10.14 25.99 -35.44
N SER A 338 10.61 25.13 -34.57
CA SER A 338 11.97 24.66 -34.34
C SER A 338 12.79 25.26 -33.19
N SER A 339 13.28 24.30 -32.46
CA SER A 339 14.53 24.20 -31.69
C SER A 339 14.60 24.83 -30.28
N SER A 340 14.60 23.88 -29.36
CA SER A 340 15.54 23.72 -28.23
C SER A 340 16.02 24.96 -27.49
N SER A 341 15.70 25.00 -26.27
CA SER A 341 16.65 24.98 -25.15
C SER A 341 15.97 25.43 -23.87
N SER A 342 16.04 24.55 -22.92
CA SER A 342 15.87 24.77 -21.52
C SER A 342 16.46 26.09 -21.05
N SER A 343 15.64 27.00 -20.63
CA SER A 343 16.05 28.07 -19.73
C SER A 343 15.31 27.92 -18.43
N ALA A 344 15.76 26.92 -17.67
CA ALA A 344 15.50 26.85 -16.27
C ALA A 344 16.11 28.06 -15.56
N ALA A 345 15.29 28.73 -14.79
CA ALA A 345 15.64 29.42 -13.56
C ALA A 345 16.87 30.33 -13.56
N ARG A 346 16.75 31.49 -14.14
CA ARG A 346 17.56 32.65 -13.77
C ARG A 346 16.73 33.68 -13.01
N VAL A 347 16.26 33.31 -11.83
CA VAL A 347 15.51 34.25 -10.96
C VAL A 347 16.23 34.52 -9.64
N SER A 348 17.31 33.83 -9.33
CA SER A 348 17.86 33.89 -7.97
C SER A 348 18.98 34.89 -7.73
N VAL A 349 19.55 35.53 -8.75
CA VAL A 349 20.76 36.36 -8.52
C VAL A 349 20.52 37.86 -8.38
N ARG A 350 19.32 38.33 -8.64
CA ARG A 350 19.07 39.79 -8.63
C ARG A 350 18.37 40.37 -7.40
N ARG A 351 18.19 39.58 -6.35
CA ARG A 351 17.50 40.02 -5.13
C ARG A 351 18.37 40.13 -3.86
N GLN A 352 19.69 40.04 -4.00
CA GLN A 352 20.58 40.27 -2.85
C GLN A 352 21.36 41.56 -2.90
N ARG A 353 20.81 42.61 -3.45
CA ARG A 353 21.33 43.98 -3.26
C ARG A 353 20.14 44.90 -2.98
N HIS A 354 19.83 45.05 -1.76
CA HIS A 354 19.53 46.21 -0.95
C HIS A 354 18.90 45.74 0.34
#